data_370a4eb5f1d9727eaa7bfc18cdd2ea9e
#
_entry.id   370a4eb5f1d9727eaa7bfc18cdd2ea9e
#
_cell.length_a   1.000
_cell.length_b   1.000
_cell.length_c   1.000
_cell.angle_alpha   90.00
_cell.angle_beta   90.00
_cell.angle_gamma   90.00
#
_symmetry.space_group_name_H-M   'P 1'
#
loop_
_entity.id
_entity.type
_entity.pdbx_description
1 polymer ?
#
loop_
_entity_poly.entity_id
_entity_poly.type
_entity_poly.pdbx_seq_one_letter_code
_entity_poly.pdbx_strand_id
1 'polypeptide(L)'
;MINLDIARSSASKGESLLDTIANLSAMSADMFVVRHSESGAPYLIAQHVAPHVHVVNAGDGRHAHPTQALLDMYTIRHYKKDFTNLTVAIVGDIVHSRVARSNIHALTTLGVPEVRV
;
A
#
# COMPACT_ATOMS: atom_id res chain seq x y z
N MET A 1 -6.76 -18.53 -1.38
CA MET A 1 -5.76 -17.47 -1.13
C MET A 1 -4.41 -18.15 -0.92
N ILE A 2 -3.41 -17.76 -1.70
CA ILE A 2 -2.03 -18.28 -1.58
C ILE A 2 -1.20 -17.16 -0.97
N ASN A 3 -0.44 -17.44 0.09
CA ASN A 3 0.50 -16.50 0.69
C ASN A 3 1.91 -16.86 0.24
N LEU A 4 2.62 -15.91 -0.39
CA LEU A 4 3.96 -16.09 -0.91
C LEU A 4 4.91 -15.08 -0.28
N ASP A 5 5.95 -15.60 0.35
CA ASP A 5 7.09 -14.80 0.83
C ASP A 5 8.21 -14.86 -0.24
N ILE A 6 8.29 -13.83 -1.08
CA ILE A 6 9.25 -13.74 -2.18
C ILE A 6 10.69 -13.73 -1.67
N ALA A 7 10.95 -13.19 -0.47
CA ALA A 7 12.30 -13.19 0.12
C ALA A 7 12.81 -14.60 0.44
N ARG A 8 11.92 -15.58 0.59
CA ARG A 8 12.24 -16.99 0.87
C ARG A 8 12.12 -17.91 -0.33
N SER A 9 11.61 -17.42 -1.49
CA SER A 9 11.36 -18.27 -2.64
C SER A 9 12.33 -18.00 -3.81
N SER A 10 11.80 -17.68 -4.97
CA SER A 10 12.52 -17.67 -6.25
C SER A 10 13.51 -16.52 -6.43
N ALA A 11 13.30 -15.37 -5.76
CA ALA A 11 14.23 -14.22 -5.85
C ALA A 11 15.66 -14.58 -5.37
N SER A 12 15.78 -15.53 -4.45
CA SER A 12 17.08 -16.08 -4.04
C SER A 12 17.78 -16.89 -5.13
N LYS A 13 17.08 -17.23 -6.23
CA LYS A 13 17.56 -18.03 -7.36
C LYS A 13 17.75 -17.21 -8.65
N GLY A 14 17.66 -15.88 -8.58
CA GLY A 14 17.87 -14.99 -9.74
C GLY A 14 16.63 -14.76 -10.61
N GLU A 15 15.45 -15.20 -10.19
CA GLU A 15 14.18 -14.89 -10.85
C GLU A 15 13.78 -13.44 -10.57
N SER A 16 13.34 -12.71 -11.60
CA SER A 16 12.88 -11.33 -11.45
C SER A 16 11.49 -11.27 -10.83
N LEU A 17 11.14 -10.12 -10.23
CA LEU A 17 9.79 -9.87 -9.72
C LEU A 17 8.72 -10.08 -10.79
N LEU A 18 8.99 -9.64 -12.02
CA LEU A 18 8.04 -9.77 -13.13
C LEU A 18 7.88 -11.22 -13.60
N ASP A 19 8.94 -12.02 -13.58
CA ASP A 19 8.83 -13.46 -13.90
C ASP A 19 7.97 -14.19 -12.86
N THR A 20 8.18 -13.88 -11.58
CA THR A 20 7.34 -14.42 -10.49
C THR A 20 5.87 -14.03 -10.69
N ILE A 21 5.58 -12.77 -11.02
CA ILE A 21 4.20 -12.31 -11.27
C ILE A 21 3.60 -12.96 -12.52
N ALA A 22 4.38 -13.14 -13.59
CA ALA A 22 3.92 -13.82 -14.79
C ALA A 22 3.53 -15.29 -14.51
N ASN A 23 4.35 -16.00 -13.74
CA ASN A 23 4.06 -17.36 -13.31
C ASN A 23 2.79 -17.46 -12.47
N LEU A 24 2.61 -16.55 -11.51
CA LEU A 24 1.42 -16.50 -10.67
C LEU A 24 0.16 -16.11 -11.45
N SER A 25 0.28 -15.21 -12.42
CA SER A 25 -0.83 -14.82 -13.30
C SER A 25 -1.28 -15.99 -14.17
N ALA A 26 -0.35 -16.83 -14.64
CA ALA A 26 -0.64 -18.04 -15.38
C ALA A 26 -1.44 -19.09 -14.54
N MET A 27 -1.40 -18.95 -13.21
CA MET A 27 -2.21 -19.76 -12.29
C MET A 27 -3.63 -19.21 -12.07
N SER A 28 -4.10 -18.31 -12.94
CA SER A 28 -5.43 -17.70 -12.91
C SER A 28 -5.70 -16.89 -11.63
N ALA A 29 -4.73 -16.07 -11.22
CA ALA A 29 -4.92 -15.14 -10.11
C ALA A 29 -5.77 -13.93 -10.57
N ASP A 30 -6.83 -13.62 -9.82
CA ASP A 30 -7.70 -12.45 -10.06
C ASP A 30 -7.21 -11.20 -9.35
N MET A 31 -6.43 -11.35 -8.28
CA MET A 31 -5.95 -10.26 -7.45
C MET A 31 -4.59 -10.57 -6.82
N PHE A 32 -3.72 -9.56 -6.81
CA PHE A 32 -2.49 -9.56 -6.04
C PHE A 32 -2.57 -8.55 -4.89
N VAL A 33 -2.27 -8.99 -3.68
CA VAL A 33 -2.02 -8.11 -2.54
C VAL A 33 -0.51 -8.05 -2.34
N VAL A 34 0.09 -6.91 -2.66
CA VAL A 34 1.54 -6.77 -2.77
C VAL A 34 2.11 -5.93 -1.62
N ARG A 35 3.08 -6.51 -0.91
CA ARG A 35 3.95 -5.77 0.01
C ARG A 35 5.40 -6.01 -0.40
N HIS A 36 6.14 -4.95 -0.66
CA HIS A 36 7.52 -5.00 -1.14
C HIS A 36 8.41 -4.00 -0.42
N SER A 37 9.70 -4.33 -0.28
CA SER A 37 10.70 -3.45 0.34
C SER A 37 11.13 -2.30 -0.56
N GLU A 38 11.05 -2.49 -1.88
CA GLU A 38 11.40 -1.47 -2.87
C GLU A 38 10.17 -0.65 -3.26
N SER A 39 10.38 0.67 -3.38
CA SER A 39 9.34 1.59 -3.79
C SER A 39 9.00 1.44 -5.27
N GLY A 40 7.71 1.46 -5.60
CA GLY A 40 7.21 1.33 -6.97
C GLY A 40 6.82 -0.09 -7.38
N ALA A 41 7.17 -1.13 -6.61
CA ALA A 41 6.90 -2.52 -6.97
C ALA A 41 5.40 -2.80 -7.23
N PRO A 42 4.43 -2.39 -6.38
CA PRO A 42 3.01 -2.60 -6.68
C PRO A 42 2.55 -1.89 -7.96
N TYR A 43 3.07 -0.71 -8.23
CA TYR A 43 2.77 0.02 -9.45
C TYR A 43 3.32 -0.68 -10.70
N LEU A 44 4.57 -1.13 -10.64
CA LEU A 44 5.20 -1.90 -11.71
C LEU A 44 4.40 -3.16 -12.02
N ILE A 45 3.99 -3.90 -10.99
CA ILE A 45 3.16 -5.10 -11.15
C ILE A 45 1.84 -4.76 -11.84
N ALA A 46 1.16 -3.68 -11.39
CA ALA A 46 -0.12 -3.27 -11.97
C ALA A 46 -0.05 -2.93 -13.46
N GLN A 47 1.12 -2.49 -13.94
CA GLN A 47 1.34 -2.23 -15.37
C GLN A 47 1.59 -3.50 -16.20
N HIS A 48 1.96 -4.62 -15.56
CA HIS A 48 2.35 -5.85 -16.26
C HIS A 48 1.33 -6.98 -16.13
N VAL A 49 0.31 -6.84 -15.29
CA VAL A 49 -0.77 -7.84 -15.19
C VAL A 49 -1.86 -7.56 -16.22
N ALA A 50 -2.67 -8.58 -16.52
CA ALA A 50 -3.80 -8.43 -17.44
C ALA A 50 -4.86 -7.45 -16.86
N PRO A 51 -5.64 -6.75 -17.71
CA PRO A 51 -6.59 -5.70 -17.28
C PRO A 51 -7.66 -6.15 -16.26
N HIS A 52 -7.96 -7.43 -16.20
CA HIS A 52 -8.92 -7.99 -15.25
C HIS A 52 -8.30 -8.33 -13.89
N VAL A 53 -6.98 -8.29 -13.76
CA VAL A 53 -6.26 -8.61 -12.54
C VAL A 53 -6.06 -7.35 -11.71
N HIS A 54 -6.48 -7.39 -10.46
CA HIS A 54 -6.40 -6.26 -9.55
C HIS A 54 -5.14 -6.33 -8.67
N VAL A 55 -4.55 -5.16 -8.40
CA VAL A 55 -3.38 -5.06 -7.52
C VAL A 55 -3.70 -4.15 -6.34
N VAL A 56 -3.57 -4.69 -5.13
CA VAL A 56 -3.73 -3.96 -3.87
C VAL A 56 -2.35 -3.69 -3.27
N ASN A 57 -2.01 -2.43 -3.05
CA ASN A 57 -0.77 -2.02 -2.41
C ASN A 57 -0.90 -2.14 -0.88
N ALA A 58 -0.27 -3.16 -0.29
CA ALA A 58 -0.21 -3.43 1.15
C ALA A 58 1.11 -2.97 1.79
N GLY A 59 1.88 -2.15 1.10
CA GLY A 59 3.14 -1.56 1.55
C GLY A 59 4.20 -1.52 0.47
N ASP A 60 4.64 -0.33 0.14
CA ASP A 60 5.45 0.03 -1.01
C ASP A 60 6.73 0.74 -0.56
N GLY A 61 7.74 -0.01 -0.21
CA GLY A 61 9.03 0.52 0.24
C GLY A 61 8.89 1.60 1.33
N ARG A 62 9.48 2.76 1.09
CA ARG A 62 9.30 3.99 1.89
C ARG A 62 8.26 4.94 1.29
N HIS A 63 7.67 4.58 0.16
CA HIS A 63 6.80 5.44 -0.63
C HIS A 63 5.38 5.50 -0.08
N ALA A 64 4.66 4.37 0.06
CA ALA A 64 3.26 4.37 0.42
C ALA A 64 2.82 3.13 1.19
N HIS A 65 1.75 3.28 1.98
CA HIS A 65 1.02 2.20 2.60
C HIS A 65 -0.49 2.53 2.62
N PRO A 66 -1.16 2.54 1.46
CA PRO A 66 -2.53 3.02 1.35
C PRO A 66 -3.53 2.21 2.16
N THR A 67 -3.36 0.89 2.26
CA THR A 67 -4.24 0.04 3.09
C THR A 67 -4.14 0.38 4.57
N GLN A 68 -2.97 0.80 5.07
CA GLN A 68 -2.84 1.28 6.44
C GLN A 68 -3.56 2.63 6.63
N ALA A 69 -3.41 3.54 5.68
CA ALA A 69 -4.12 4.82 5.74
C ALA A 69 -5.65 4.62 5.75
N LEU A 70 -6.17 3.71 4.92
CA LEU A 70 -7.60 3.37 4.94
C LEU A 70 -8.04 2.79 6.29
N LEU A 71 -7.23 1.94 6.90
CA LEU A 71 -7.48 1.39 8.24
C LEU A 71 -7.52 2.50 9.30
N ASP A 72 -6.58 3.43 9.25
CA ASP A 72 -6.52 4.56 10.17
C ASP A 72 -7.72 5.50 9.98
N MET A 73 -8.10 5.80 8.71
CA MET A 73 -9.31 6.59 8.40
C MET A 73 -10.57 5.89 8.89
N TYR A 74 -10.68 4.58 8.72
CA TYR A 74 -11.80 3.80 9.25
C TYR A 74 -11.90 3.94 10.78
N THR A 75 -10.79 3.82 11.47
CA THR A 75 -10.71 3.96 12.93
C THR A 75 -11.11 5.37 13.39
N ILE A 76 -10.54 6.41 12.75
CA ILE A 76 -10.87 7.81 13.06
C ILE A 76 -12.36 8.04 12.85
N ARG A 77 -12.94 7.60 11.74
CA ARG A 77 -14.36 7.75 11.44
C ARG A 77 -15.26 7.07 12.48
N HIS A 78 -14.83 5.94 13.02
CA HIS A 78 -15.59 5.26 14.05
C HIS A 78 -15.79 6.12 15.31
N TYR A 79 -14.75 6.87 15.70
CA TYR A 79 -14.78 7.70 16.93
C TYR A 79 -15.18 9.16 16.69
N LYS A 80 -14.83 9.74 15.55
CA LYS A 80 -14.97 11.19 15.27
C LYS A 80 -16.06 11.52 14.25
N LYS A 81 -16.51 10.57 13.44
CA LYS A 81 -17.56 10.64 12.42
C LYS A 81 -17.33 11.66 11.31
N ASP A 82 -16.91 12.90 11.62
CA ASP A 82 -16.73 14.00 10.67
C ASP A 82 -15.26 14.43 10.63
N PHE A 83 -14.66 14.36 9.43
CA PHE A 83 -13.26 14.73 9.18
C PHE A 83 -13.06 16.24 9.02
N THR A 84 -14.10 16.96 8.58
CA THR A 84 -13.99 18.38 8.23
C THR A 84 -13.80 19.31 9.43
N ASN A 85 -14.00 18.81 10.63
CA ASN A 85 -13.84 19.52 11.91
C ASN A 85 -12.66 19.02 12.75
N LEU A 86 -11.71 18.28 12.14
CA LEU A 86 -10.58 17.69 12.87
C LEU A 86 -9.29 18.48 12.65
N THR A 87 -8.50 18.59 13.70
CA THR A 87 -7.05 18.82 13.61
C THR A 87 -6.36 17.54 13.99
N VAL A 88 -5.49 17.02 13.14
CA VAL A 88 -4.78 15.75 13.33
C VAL A 88 -3.30 15.99 13.46
N ALA A 89 -2.68 15.48 14.52
CA ALA A 89 -1.22 15.52 14.71
C ALA A 89 -0.64 14.12 14.42
N ILE A 90 0.39 14.07 13.58
CA ILE A 90 1.18 12.86 13.31
C ILE A 90 2.54 13.04 13.96
N VAL A 91 2.85 12.22 14.97
CA VAL A 91 4.08 12.34 15.76
C VAL A 91 5.01 11.17 15.48
N GLY A 92 6.23 11.45 15.11
CA GLY A 92 7.28 10.45 14.86
C GLY A 92 8.23 10.85 13.76
N ASP A 93 8.88 9.87 13.12
CA ASP A 93 9.75 10.11 11.96
C ASP A 93 8.93 10.30 10.69
N ILE A 94 8.53 11.52 10.43
CA ILE A 94 7.66 11.87 9.29
C ILE A 94 8.37 11.66 7.94
N VAL A 95 9.66 11.98 7.89
CA VAL A 95 10.44 11.95 6.64
C VAL A 95 10.55 10.54 6.05
N HIS A 96 10.72 9.53 6.91
CA HIS A 96 10.92 8.15 6.47
C HIS A 96 9.67 7.27 6.60
N SER A 97 8.58 7.82 7.15
CA SER A 97 7.35 7.07 7.39
C SER A 97 6.43 7.07 6.16
N ARG A 98 6.35 5.94 5.48
CA ARG A 98 5.35 5.71 4.41
C ARG A 98 3.91 5.81 4.92
N VAL A 99 3.68 5.45 6.21
CA VAL A 99 2.36 5.53 6.83
C VAL A 99 1.96 6.98 7.05
N ALA A 100 2.86 7.82 7.59
CA ALA A 100 2.60 9.25 7.75
C ALA A 100 2.25 9.91 6.41
N ARG A 101 3.01 9.63 5.37
CA ARG A 101 2.77 10.14 4.00
C ARG A 101 1.39 9.73 3.48
N SER A 102 1.02 8.46 3.60
CA SER A 102 -0.28 7.96 3.16
C SER A 102 -1.42 8.53 3.99
N ASN A 103 -1.23 8.71 5.31
CA ASN A 103 -2.23 9.31 6.19
C ASN A 103 -2.44 10.79 5.87
N ILE A 104 -1.40 11.57 5.63
CA ILE A 104 -1.52 12.98 5.21
C ILE A 104 -2.38 13.06 3.95
N HIS A 105 -2.08 12.24 2.95
CA HIS A 105 -2.84 12.21 1.70
C HIS A 105 -4.32 11.83 1.94
N ALA A 106 -4.60 10.79 2.72
CA ALA A 106 -5.96 10.35 3.02
C ALA A 106 -6.76 11.39 3.82
N LEU A 107 -6.15 11.98 4.85
CA LEU A 107 -6.76 13.02 5.68
C LEU A 107 -7.11 14.27 4.84
N THR A 108 -6.19 14.72 3.99
CA THR A 108 -6.40 15.84 3.08
C THR A 108 -7.55 15.55 2.10
N THR A 109 -7.58 14.35 1.52
CA THR A 109 -8.64 13.92 0.60
C THR A 109 -10.02 13.88 1.28
N LEU A 110 -10.06 13.54 2.57
CA LEU A 110 -11.30 13.53 3.37
C LEU A 110 -11.69 14.91 3.94
N GLY A 111 -10.95 15.96 3.61
CA GLY A 111 -11.28 17.32 3.98
C GLY A 111 -10.87 17.74 5.40
N VAL A 112 -9.90 17.06 6.01
CA VAL A 112 -9.31 17.51 7.28
C VAL A 112 -8.64 18.88 7.08
N PRO A 113 -9.06 19.93 7.80
CA PRO A 113 -8.57 21.30 7.55
C PRO A 113 -7.12 21.50 7.99
N GLU A 114 -6.62 20.73 8.95
CA GLU A 114 -5.28 20.88 9.48
C GLU A 114 -4.64 19.55 9.86
N VAL A 115 -3.49 19.26 9.27
CA VAL A 115 -2.63 18.13 9.65
C VAL A 115 -1.29 18.70 10.11
N ARG A 116 -0.95 18.46 11.36
CA ARG A 116 0.32 18.86 11.99
C ARG A 116 1.31 17.71 11.98
N VAL A 117 2.56 17.97 11.60
CA VAL A 117 3.66 17.00 11.55
C VAL A 117 4.89 17.52 12.28
#